data_403169b1e8c9a911c05b17bc1f24932d
#
_entry.id   403169b1e8c9a911c05b17bc1f24932d
#
_cell.length_a   1.000
_cell.length_b   1.000
_cell.length_c   1.000
_cell.angle_alpha   90.00
_cell.angle_beta   90.00
_cell.angle_gamma   90.00
#
_symmetry.space_group_name_H-M   'P 1'
#
loop_
_entity.id
_entity.type
_entity.pdbx_description
1 polymer ?
#
loop_
_entity_poly.entity_id
_entity_poly.type
_entity_poly.pdbx_seq_one_letter_code
_entity_poly.pdbx_strand_id
1 'polypeptide(L)'
;FTMLYLSEYPAAVTVRTFDIEAISLPIVYNRYGDHDPNGLLYVLAEDSQRIQEKAREHYALSPPQPYAEVRPLVIRACLGDTVQINFRNRLDRRASIHVQGLRTNVLSSDGANVGCNPDSTTSGTIRYTWHAEQEGVFLFSDLADPRGGEEGPNAHGLVGAIVVEPAGSRWTDPVTGGDLPSGLFADIHPPAAPSFREFAVFFHDELEIKTGDGDTPTDPHTGLPSSTTGISYRA
;
A
#
# COMPACT_ATOMS: atom_id res chain seq x y z
N PHE A 1 14.04 49.68 -18.61
CA PHE A 1 14.06 48.40 -17.90
C PHE A 1 12.78 47.64 -18.27
N THR A 2 12.88 46.76 -19.25
CA THR A 2 11.76 45.91 -19.66
C THR A 2 11.81 44.68 -18.78
N MET A 3 10.89 44.53 -17.83
CA MET A 3 10.68 43.31 -17.09
C MET A 3 10.06 42.27 -18.03
N LEU A 4 10.84 41.26 -18.43
CA LEU A 4 10.34 40.08 -19.09
C LEU A 4 9.61 39.26 -18.02
N TYR A 5 8.29 39.34 -18.00
CA TYR A 5 7.46 38.32 -17.36
C TYR A 5 7.59 37.06 -18.21
N LEU A 6 8.44 36.15 -17.80
CA LEU A 6 8.33 34.78 -18.24
C LEU A 6 7.02 34.25 -17.63
N SER A 7 5.97 34.17 -18.44
CA SER A 7 4.80 33.38 -18.08
C SER A 7 5.29 31.94 -18.02
N GLU A 8 5.54 31.43 -16.80
CA GLU A 8 5.61 30.02 -16.60
C GLU A 8 4.24 29.45 -16.98
N TYR A 9 4.15 28.88 -18.17
CA TYR A 9 3.03 28.00 -18.48
C TYR A 9 2.99 26.95 -17.37
N PRO A 10 1.87 26.76 -16.68
CA PRO A 10 1.78 25.69 -15.71
C PRO A 10 2.17 24.40 -16.43
N ALA A 11 3.17 23.71 -15.92
CA ALA A 11 3.55 22.41 -16.45
C ALA A 11 2.27 21.57 -16.56
N ALA A 12 2.11 20.87 -17.68
CA ALA A 12 0.93 20.07 -17.90
C ALA A 12 0.79 19.08 -16.71
N VAL A 13 -0.33 19.18 -16.02
CA VAL A 13 -0.61 18.30 -14.87
C VAL A 13 -0.67 16.86 -15.39
N THR A 14 0.25 16.02 -14.96
CA THR A 14 0.21 14.60 -15.29
C THR A 14 -0.80 13.90 -14.39
N VAL A 15 -1.69 13.14 -15.00
CA VAL A 15 -2.65 12.30 -14.26
C VAL A 15 -2.14 10.87 -14.28
N ARG A 16 -1.87 10.31 -13.08
CA ARG A 16 -1.53 8.90 -12.89
C ARG A 16 -2.72 8.15 -12.35
N THR A 17 -3.09 7.08 -13.01
CA THR A 17 -4.26 6.27 -12.61
C THR A 17 -3.81 4.90 -12.15
N PHE A 18 -4.33 4.47 -11.00
CA PHE A 18 -4.10 3.14 -10.45
C PHE A 18 -5.45 2.47 -10.17
N ASP A 19 -5.61 1.26 -10.67
CA ASP A 19 -6.72 0.38 -10.35
C ASP A 19 -6.30 -0.49 -9.17
N ILE A 20 -6.86 -0.24 -7.97
CA ILE A 20 -6.47 -0.90 -6.72
C ILE A 20 -7.64 -1.72 -6.19
N GLU A 21 -7.35 -2.94 -5.77
CA GLU A 21 -8.30 -3.81 -5.07
C GLU A 21 -7.83 -4.06 -3.63
N ALA A 22 -8.79 -4.11 -2.69
CA ALA A 22 -8.58 -4.68 -1.37
C ALA A 22 -9.01 -6.14 -1.40
N ILE A 23 -8.11 -7.06 -1.07
CA ILE A 23 -8.32 -8.50 -1.14
C ILE A 23 -7.97 -9.18 0.18
N SER A 24 -8.56 -10.36 0.43
CA SER A 24 -8.22 -11.23 1.55
C SER A 24 -7.38 -12.41 1.09
N LEU A 25 -6.33 -12.73 1.84
CA LEU A 25 -5.46 -13.85 1.59
C LEU A 25 -4.65 -14.19 2.86
N PRO A 26 -4.14 -15.40 3.04
CA PRO A 26 -3.20 -15.67 4.12
C PRO A 26 -1.87 -14.95 3.87
N ILE A 27 -1.34 -14.27 4.89
CA ILE A 27 -0.01 -13.64 4.85
C ILE A 27 0.95 -14.49 5.64
N VAL A 28 1.97 -15.04 5.01
CA VAL A 28 3.04 -15.78 5.70
C VAL A 28 4.26 -14.86 5.81
N TYR A 29 4.68 -14.60 7.05
CA TYR A 29 5.70 -13.58 7.36
C TYR A 29 7.13 -14.11 7.29
N ASN A 30 7.34 -15.39 7.51
CA ASN A 30 8.68 -15.96 7.55
C ASN A 30 8.73 -17.43 7.13
N ARG A 31 9.94 -17.95 6.98
CA ARG A 31 10.19 -19.35 6.60
C ARG A 31 9.78 -20.40 7.66
N TYR A 32 9.48 -19.96 8.87
CA TYR A 32 9.04 -20.84 9.96
C TYR A 32 7.53 -21.08 9.95
N GLY A 33 6.84 -20.36 9.04
CA GLY A 33 5.41 -20.49 8.84
C GLY A 33 4.56 -19.59 9.72
N ASP A 34 5.14 -18.60 10.40
CA ASP A 34 4.36 -17.60 11.13
C ASP A 34 3.49 -16.83 10.14
N HIS A 35 2.20 -16.74 10.40
CA HIS A 35 1.24 -16.27 9.42
C HIS A 35 0.01 -15.59 10.05
N ASP A 36 -0.65 -14.78 9.24
CA ASP A 36 -2.02 -14.33 9.46
C ASP A 36 -2.95 -15.04 8.47
N PRO A 37 -3.87 -15.90 8.94
CA PRO A 37 -4.81 -16.59 8.06
C PRO A 37 -5.88 -15.66 7.47
N ASN A 38 -6.10 -14.48 8.08
CA ASN A 38 -7.10 -13.48 7.73
C ASN A 38 -6.49 -12.22 7.12
N GLY A 39 -5.28 -12.33 6.59
CA GLY A 39 -4.54 -11.20 6.05
C GLY A 39 -5.32 -10.43 4.97
N LEU A 40 -5.08 -9.13 4.92
CA LEU A 40 -5.70 -8.19 4.00
C LEU A 40 -4.62 -7.41 3.25
N LEU A 41 -4.85 -7.16 1.97
CA LEU A 41 -3.85 -6.51 1.15
C LEU A 41 -4.48 -5.57 0.13
N TYR A 42 -3.86 -4.39 -0.08
CA TYR A 42 -4.08 -3.62 -1.30
C TYR A 42 -3.18 -4.15 -2.40
N VAL A 43 -3.73 -4.36 -3.58
CA VAL A 43 -2.99 -4.83 -4.75
C VAL A 43 -3.42 -4.05 -6.00
N LEU A 44 -2.58 -4.03 -7.01
CA LEU A 44 -3.03 -3.63 -8.34
C LEU A 44 -4.03 -4.65 -8.86
N ALA A 45 -5.11 -4.18 -9.50
CA ALA A 45 -6.22 -5.04 -9.92
C ALA A 45 -5.76 -6.13 -10.91
N GLU A 46 -4.76 -5.82 -11.74
CA GLU A 46 -4.17 -6.76 -12.70
C GLU A 46 -3.46 -7.95 -12.05
N ASP A 47 -2.96 -7.77 -10.82
CA ASP A 47 -2.22 -8.79 -10.07
C ASP A 47 -3.08 -9.55 -9.06
N SER A 48 -4.28 -9.06 -8.79
CA SER A 48 -5.16 -9.48 -7.70
C SER A 48 -5.37 -11.00 -7.66
N GLN A 49 -5.82 -11.59 -8.77
CA GLN A 49 -6.09 -13.01 -8.83
C GLN A 49 -4.81 -13.85 -8.66
N ARG A 50 -3.75 -13.48 -9.34
CA ARG A 50 -2.47 -14.20 -9.31
C ARG A 50 -1.86 -14.20 -7.91
N ILE A 51 -1.87 -13.05 -7.23
CA ILE A 51 -1.34 -12.93 -5.86
C ILE A 51 -2.17 -13.79 -4.91
N GLN A 52 -3.51 -13.78 -5.00
CA GLN A 52 -4.36 -14.61 -4.14
C GLN A 52 -4.12 -16.11 -4.35
N GLU A 53 -4.03 -16.56 -5.59
CA GLU A 53 -3.79 -17.96 -5.91
C GLU A 53 -2.43 -18.42 -5.37
N LYS A 54 -1.38 -17.66 -5.63
CA LYS A 54 -0.02 -17.97 -5.17
C LYS A 54 0.14 -17.91 -3.66
N ALA A 55 -0.49 -16.95 -2.99
CA ALA A 55 -0.49 -16.88 -1.54
C ALA A 55 -1.10 -18.14 -0.92
N ARG A 56 -2.24 -18.61 -1.45
CA ARG A 56 -2.88 -19.85 -0.98
C ARG A 56 -2.05 -21.10 -1.26
N GLU A 57 -1.42 -21.19 -2.44
CA GLU A 57 -0.50 -22.28 -2.77
C GLU A 57 0.66 -22.36 -1.77
N HIS A 58 1.28 -21.23 -1.47
CA HIS A 58 2.39 -21.14 -0.54
C HIS A 58 1.97 -21.40 0.92
N TYR A 59 0.78 -20.92 1.30
CA TYR A 59 0.21 -21.21 2.61
C TYR A 59 -0.10 -22.70 2.84
N ALA A 60 -0.46 -23.42 1.79
CA ALA A 60 -0.75 -24.84 1.86
C ALA A 60 0.50 -25.74 2.01
N LEU A 61 1.70 -25.17 1.94
CA LEU A 61 2.93 -25.93 2.22
C LEU A 61 3.08 -26.22 3.72
N SER A 62 3.93 -27.19 4.05
CA SER A 62 4.20 -27.57 5.44
C SER A 62 5.71 -27.48 5.74
N PRO A 63 6.15 -26.51 6.56
CA PRO A 63 5.38 -25.36 7.07
C PRO A 63 4.97 -24.39 5.95
N PRO A 64 3.96 -23.53 6.19
CA PRO A 64 3.60 -22.45 5.27
C PRO A 64 4.81 -21.61 4.87
N GLN A 65 4.86 -21.15 3.63
CA GLN A 65 5.99 -20.39 3.11
C GLN A 65 5.56 -19.01 2.60
N PRO A 66 6.40 -17.96 2.78
CA PRO A 66 6.11 -16.64 2.24
C PRO A 66 6.05 -16.67 0.71
N TYR A 67 5.13 -15.92 0.13
CA TYR A 67 5.17 -15.57 -1.29
C TYR A 67 5.65 -14.13 -1.43
N ALA A 68 6.67 -13.91 -2.25
CA ALA A 68 7.41 -12.64 -2.29
C ALA A 68 6.57 -11.42 -2.72
N GLU A 69 5.45 -11.64 -3.41
CA GLU A 69 4.57 -10.54 -3.84
C GLU A 69 3.44 -10.24 -2.84
N VAL A 70 3.28 -11.04 -1.79
CA VAL A 70 2.41 -10.69 -0.65
C VAL A 70 3.14 -9.68 0.22
N ARG A 71 2.91 -8.41 -0.04
CA ARG A 71 3.62 -7.28 0.56
C ARG A 71 2.78 -6.00 0.44
N PRO A 72 2.97 -4.96 1.30
CA PRO A 72 2.25 -3.70 1.18
C PRO A 72 2.45 -3.07 -0.20
N LEU A 73 1.37 -2.52 -0.74
CA LEU A 73 1.41 -1.83 -2.02
C LEU A 73 2.17 -0.52 -1.89
N VAL A 74 3.17 -0.31 -2.75
CA VAL A 74 3.82 0.99 -2.93
C VAL A 74 3.56 1.47 -4.35
N ILE A 75 2.90 2.61 -4.49
CA ILE A 75 2.69 3.30 -5.77
C ILE A 75 3.56 4.56 -5.83
N ARG A 76 3.79 5.06 -7.04
CA ARG A 76 4.73 6.15 -7.26
C ARG A 76 4.11 7.29 -8.06
N ALA A 77 4.46 8.52 -7.69
CA ALA A 77 4.09 9.75 -8.39
C ALA A 77 5.24 10.75 -8.40
N CYS A 78 5.14 11.77 -9.23
CA CYS A 78 6.04 12.92 -9.19
C CYS A 78 5.36 14.11 -8.53
N LEU A 79 6.17 14.99 -7.99
CA LEU A 79 5.71 16.31 -7.55
C LEU A 79 4.93 17.00 -8.67
N GLY A 80 3.72 17.48 -8.38
CA GLY A 80 2.80 18.11 -9.30
C GLY A 80 1.81 17.16 -10.00
N ASP A 81 1.95 15.84 -9.82
CA ASP A 81 1.01 14.88 -10.39
C ASP A 81 -0.35 14.92 -9.66
N THR A 82 -1.40 14.62 -10.42
CA THR A 82 -2.70 14.22 -9.86
C THR A 82 -2.79 12.72 -9.92
N VAL A 83 -3.01 12.08 -8.76
CA VAL A 83 -3.14 10.63 -8.63
C VAL A 83 -4.61 10.27 -8.53
N GLN A 84 -5.09 9.45 -9.45
CA GLN A 84 -6.45 8.89 -9.44
C GLN A 84 -6.40 7.42 -9.04
N ILE A 85 -7.13 7.07 -8.00
CA ILE A 85 -7.27 5.69 -7.55
C ILE A 85 -8.68 5.22 -7.89
N ASN A 86 -8.80 4.21 -8.74
CA ASN A 86 -10.04 3.48 -8.93
C ASN A 86 -10.02 2.30 -7.96
N PHE A 87 -10.64 2.49 -6.82
CA PHE A 87 -10.63 1.51 -5.74
C PHE A 87 -11.81 0.56 -5.83
N ARG A 88 -11.55 -0.74 -5.68
CA ARG A 88 -12.58 -1.78 -5.60
C ARG A 88 -12.37 -2.62 -4.35
N ASN A 89 -13.37 -2.65 -3.49
CA ASN A 89 -13.38 -3.53 -2.33
C ASN A 89 -13.85 -4.94 -2.73
N ARG A 90 -12.99 -5.95 -2.47
CA ARG A 90 -13.29 -7.39 -2.66
C ARG A 90 -13.46 -8.12 -1.33
N LEU A 91 -13.42 -7.39 -0.22
CA LEU A 91 -13.59 -7.96 1.11
C LEU A 91 -15.08 -8.15 1.40
N ASP A 92 -15.37 -8.96 2.40
CA ASP A 92 -16.70 -9.15 2.99
C ASP A 92 -17.05 -8.09 4.05
N ARG A 93 -16.19 -7.08 4.20
CA ARG A 93 -16.28 -5.96 5.13
C ARG A 93 -16.09 -4.63 4.41
N ARG A 94 -16.42 -3.55 5.13
CA ARG A 94 -16.15 -2.19 4.63
C ARG A 94 -14.65 -1.97 4.49
N ALA A 95 -14.25 -1.29 3.45
CA ALA A 95 -12.88 -0.86 3.25
C ALA A 95 -12.82 0.37 2.37
N SER A 96 -11.82 1.20 2.58
CA SER A 96 -11.51 2.42 1.83
C SER A 96 -10.03 2.55 1.58
N ILE A 97 -9.59 3.65 1.00
CA ILE A 97 -8.19 4.09 1.01
C ILE A 97 -8.13 5.53 1.50
N HIS A 98 -7.51 5.75 2.64
CA HIS A 98 -7.19 7.06 3.18
C HIS A 98 -5.69 7.31 3.09
N VAL A 99 -5.26 8.39 2.44
CA VAL A 99 -3.86 8.78 2.37
C VAL A 99 -3.55 9.88 3.40
N GLN A 100 -2.48 9.69 4.16
CA GLN A 100 -2.05 10.65 5.17
C GLN A 100 -1.11 11.68 4.55
N GLY A 101 -1.44 12.97 4.67
CA GLY A 101 -0.53 14.07 4.34
C GLY A 101 -0.56 14.57 2.91
N LEU A 102 -1.23 13.91 1.98
CA LEU A 102 -1.49 14.46 0.65
C LEU A 102 -2.81 15.24 0.63
N ARG A 103 -2.86 16.27 -0.22
CA ARG A 103 -4.08 17.04 -0.39
C ARG A 103 -5.13 16.23 -1.14
N THR A 104 -6.30 16.11 -0.52
CA THR A 104 -7.50 15.47 -1.08
C THR A 104 -8.70 16.39 -0.93
N ASN A 105 -9.80 16.07 -1.58
CA ASN A 105 -11.08 16.63 -1.19
C ASN A 105 -11.64 15.80 -0.04
N VAL A 106 -11.56 16.33 1.17
CA VAL A 106 -11.99 15.64 2.41
C VAL A 106 -13.46 15.22 2.41
N LEU A 107 -14.30 15.84 1.59
CA LEU A 107 -15.73 15.50 1.53
C LEU A 107 -16.05 14.39 0.52
N SER A 108 -15.10 14.03 -0.37
CA SER A 108 -15.39 13.07 -1.45
C SER A 108 -14.25 12.14 -1.83
N SER A 109 -13.04 12.39 -1.35
CA SER A 109 -11.82 11.62 -1.73
C SER A 109 -10.91 11.32 -0.55
N ASP A 110 -11.42 11.39 0.67
CA ASP A 110 -10.62 11.19 1.87
C ASP A 110 -10.54 9.73 2.33
N GLY A 111 -11.53 8.92 1.98
CA GLY A 111 -11.61 7.53 2.41
C GLY A 111 -12.12 7.32 3.84
N ALA A 112 -12.26 8.39 4.62
CA ALA A 112 -12.87 8.33 5.95
C ALA A 112 -14.41 8.39 5.85
N ASN A 113 -15.13 7.93 6.90
CA ASN A 113 -16.58 7.96 6.97
C ASN A 113 -17.11 9.36 7.31
N VAL A 114 -16.75 10.39 6.55
CA VAL A 114 -17.14 11.78 6.75
C VAL A 114 -17.69 12.40 5.46
N GLY A 115 -18.59 13.34 5.59
CA GLY A 115 -19.15 14.08 4.47
C GLY A 115 -19.84 13.20 3.45
N CYS A 116 -19.50 13.39 2.17
CA CYS A 116 -20.00 12.61 1.05
C CYS A 116 -19.01 11.51 0.59
N ASN A 117 -18.04 11.16 1.41
CA ASN A 117 -17.13 10.08 1.10
C ASN A 117 -17.90 8.78 0.94
N PRO A 118 -17.71 8.09 -0.18
CA PRO A 118 -18.40 6.84 -0.40
C PRO A 118 -17.89 5.79 0.57
N ASP A 119 -18.82 5.18 1.25
CA ASP A 119 -18.57 4.04 2.08
C ASP A 119 -18.45 2.81 1.19
N SER A 120 -17.29 2.24 1.11
CA SER A 120 -17.06 1.09 0.28
C SER A 120 -17.70 -0.15 0.90
N THR A 121 -18.89 -0.45 0.42
CA THR A 121 -19.46 -1.78 0.54
C THR A 121 -18.88 -2.69 -0.55
N THR A 122 -19.20 -3.97 -0.48
CA THR A 122 -18.65 -5.05 -1.31
C THR A 122 -18.89 -4.96 -2.83
N SER A 123 -19.45 -3.87 -3.35
CA SER A 123 -19.73 -3.72 -4.78
C SER A 123 -19.52 -2.30 -5.29
N GLY A 124 -18.96 -2.20 -6.48
CA GLY A 124 -18.72 -0.93 -7.16
C GLY A 124 -17.28 -0.45 -7.09
N THR A 125 -17.00 0.62 -7.81
CA THR A 125 -15.68 1.27 -7.83
C THR A 125 -15.80 2.67 -7.27
N ILE A 126 -14.93 3.03 -6.34
CA ILE A 126 -14.79 4.36 -5.80
C ILE A 126 -13.59 5.01 -6.44
N ARG A 127 -13.72 6.26 -6.84
CA ARG A 127 -12.60 7.05 -7.34
C ARG A 127 -12.14 8.05 -6.28
N TYR A 128 -10.88 7.91 -5.88
CA TYR A 128 -10.18 8.90 -5.07
C TYR A 128 -9.28 9.74 -5.96
N THR A 129 -9.09 11.02 -5.60
CA THR A 129 -8.18 11.94 -6.28
C THR A 129 -7.28 12.60 -5.24
N TRP A 130 -5.97 12.39 -5.40
CA TRP A 130 -4.93 12.96 -4.54
C TRP A 130 -4.05 13.90 -5.35
N HIS A 131 -3.49 14.91 -4.70
CA HIS A 131 -2.59 15.87 -5.32
C HIS A 131 -1.21 15.78 -4.67
N ALA A 132 -0.22 15.42 -5.47
CA ALA A 132 1.16 15.25 -5.05
C ALA A 132 1.86 16.63 -4.98
N GLU A 133 1.57 17.40 -3.93
CA GLU A 133 2.07 18.80 -3.77
C GLU A 133 3.40 18.90 -3.04
N GLN A 134 3.91 17.80 -2.50
CA GLN A 134 5.22 17.72 -1.84
C GLN A 134 5.86 16.36 -2.06
N GLU A 135 7.19 16.34 -2.10
CA GLU A 135 7.99 15.12 -2.17
C GLU A 135 7.97 14.38 -0.83
N GLY A 136 8.10 13.07 -0.87
CA GLY A 136 8.18 12.24 0.33
C GLY A 136 7.40 10.94 0.25
N VAL A 137 7.28 10.27 1.39
CA VAL A 137 6.55 9.02 1.55
C VAL A 137 5.29 9.27 2.35
N PHE A 138 4.15 8.90 1.80
CA PHE A 138 2.83 9.10 2.40
C PHE A 138 2.14 7.76 2.56
N LEU A 139 1.82 7.41 3.80
CA LEU A 139 1.10 6.17 4.10
C LEU A 139 -0.36 6.29 3.68
N PHE A 140 -0.92 5.18 3.23
CA PHE A 140 -2.36 5.02 3.10
C PHE A 140 -2.83 3.73 3.79
N SER A 141 -4.04 3.80 4.34
CA SER A 141 -4.63 2.71 5.09
C SER A 141 -6.15 2.76 5.00
N ASP A 142 -6.83 1.78 5.59
CA ASP A 142 -8.28 1.79 5.72
C ASP A 142 -8.74 2.70 6.87
N LEU A 143 -9.77 3.49 6.62
CA LEU A 143 -10.53 4.24 7.63
C LEU A 143 -12.04 4.02 7.56
N ALA A 144 -12.52 3.12 6.70
CA ALA A 144 -13.96 2.79 6.60
C ALA A 144 -14.42 1.85 7.69
N ASP A 145 -13.55 0.95 8.15
CA ASP A 145 -13.80 0.06 9.27
C ASP A 145 -13.18 0.64 10.54
N PRO A 146 -13.99 1.17 11.48
CA PRO A 146 -13.48 1.85 12.66
C PRO A 146 -12.95 0.89 13.75
N ARG A 147 -13.02 -0.42 13.53
CA ARG A 147 -12.50 -1.40 14.49
C ARG A 147 -10.97 -1.27 14.55
N GLY A 148 -10.46 -1.28 15.75
CA GLY A 148 -9.03 -1.28 16.02
C GLY A 148 -8.56 -2.62 16.60
N GLY A 149 -7.26 -2.72 16.92
CA GLY A 149 -6.67 -3.93 17.47
C GLY A 149 -6.85 -5.13 16.57
N GLU A 150 -7.07 -6.29 17.18
CA GLU A 150 -7.14 -7.61 16.50
C GLU A 150 -8.21 -7.73 15.40
N GLU A 151 -9.24 -6.90 15.42
CA GLU A 151 -10.31 -6.95 14.41
C GLU A 151 -10.12 -5.91 13.30
N GLY A 152 -9.17 -4.99 13.46
CA GLY A 152 -8.95 -3.87 12.56
C GLY A 152 -8.25 -4.28 11.26
N PRO A 153 -8.69 -3.76 10.10
CA PRO A 153 -8.08 -4.09 8.82
C PRO A 153 -6.58 -3.81 8.76
N ASN A 154 -6.12 -2.78 9.47
CA ASN A 154 -4.71 -2.41 9.51
C ASN A 154 -3.85 -3.46 10.24
N ALA A 155 -4.34 -4.08 11.32
CA ALA A 155 -3.64 -5.16 12.02
C ALA A 155 -3.47 -6.42 11.14
N HIS A 156 -4.33 -6.58 10.15
CA HIS A 156 -4.26 -7.65 9.15
C HIS A 156 -3.50 -7.27 7.88
N GLY A 157 -2.83 -6.10 7.84
CA GLY A 157 -1.94 -5.71 6.75
C GLY A 157 -2.54 -4.82 5.66
N LEU A 158 -3.76 -4.27 5.85
CA LEU A 158 -4.39 -3.39 4.86
C LEU A 158 -3.77 -1.98 4.91
N VAL A 159 -2.51 -1.92 4.53
CA VAL A 159 -1.68 -0.70 4.50
C VAL A 159 -0.89 -0.62 3.20
N GLY A 160 -0.46 0.58 2.85
CA GLY A 160 0.42 0.83 1.72
C GLY A 160 1.02 2.23 1.77
N ALA A 161 1.74 2.60 0.74
CA ALA A 161 2.33 3.94 0.64
C ALA A 161 2.33 4.45 -0.80
N ILE A 162 2.34 5.78 -0.92
CA ILE A 162 2.72 6.47 -2.14
C ILE A 162 4.02 7.21 -1.92
N VAL A 163 4.97 7.04 -2.83
CA VAL A 163 6.22 7.79 -2.86
C VAL A 163 6.10 8.86 -3.93
N VAL A 164 6.31 10.11 -3.53
CA VAL A 164 6.30 11.26 -4.41
C VAL A 164 7.72 11.73 -4.64
N GLU A 165 8.20 11.56 -5.85
CA GLU A 165 9.54 11.90 -6.30
C GLU A 165 9.60 13.32 -6.88
N PRO A 166 10.80 13.91 -7.11
CA PRO A 166 10.95 15.14 -7.82
C PRO A 166 10.22 15.15 -9.17
N ALA A 167 9.69 16.29 -9.57
CA ALA A 167 8.97 16.44 -10.83
C ALA A 167 9.77 15.90 -12.03
N GLY A 168 9.13 15.08 -12.87
CA GLY A 168 9.76 14.48 -14.04
C GLY A 168 10.66 13.28 -13.78
N SER A 169 10.70 12.74 -12.57
CA SER A 169 11.39 11.48 -12.26
C SER A 169 10.78 10.30 -13.00
N ARG A 170 11.61 9.29 -13.26
CA ARG A 170 11.21 7.99 -13.78
C ARG A 170 11.66 6.89 -12.83
N TRP A 171 11.02 5.76 -12.89
CA TRP A 171 11.31 4.59 -12.05
C TRP A 171 11.54 3.38 -12.93
N THR A 172 12.55 2.60 -12.61
CA THR A 172 12.78 1.32 -13.28
C THR A 172 12.95 0.20 -12.28
N ASP A 173 12.54 -0.98 -12.68
CA ASP A 173 12.79 -2.21 -11.95
C ASP A 173 14.30 -2.48 -11.90
N PRO A 174 14.90 -2.66 -10.70
CA PRO A 174 16.34 -2.83 -10.56
C PRO A 174 16.91 -4.11 -11.20
N VAL A 175 16.06 -5.07 -11.51
CA VAL A 175 16.46 -6.37 -12.09
C VAL A 175 16.29 -6.37 -13.60
N THR A 176 15.13 -5.91 -14.07
CA THR A 176 14.77 -5.96 -15.50
C THR A 176 15.10 -4.67 -16.24
N GLY A 177 15.25 -3.54 -15.53
CA GLY A 177 15.41 -2.20 -16.12
C GLY A 177 14.15 -1.65 -16.78
N GLY A 178 13.01 -2.38 -16.71
CA GLY A 178 11.73 -1.92 -17.23
C GLY A 178 11.07 -0.85 -16.36
N ASP A 179 10.13 -0.11 -16.92
CA ASP A 179 9.37 0.89 -16.18
C ASP A 179 8.58 0.24 -15.03
N LEU A 180 8.59 0.89 -13.85
CA LEU A 180 8.03 0.34 -12.62
C LEU A 180 7.11 1.34 -11.92
N PRO A 181 5.80 1.35 -12.19
CA PRO A 181 4.86 2.28 -11.57
C PRO A 181 4.58 1.98 -10.09
N SER A 182 4.90 0.78 -9.63
CA SER A 182 4.72 0.33 -8.25
C SER A 182 5.78 -0.67 -7.83
N GLY A 183 6.07 -0.77 -6.53
CA GLY A 183 7.02 -1.74 -6.00
C GLY A 183 7.80 -1.22 -4.80
N LEU A 184 8.24 -2.15 -3.92
CA LEU A 184 8.99 -1.81 -2.70
C LEU A 184 10.39 -1.27 -3.00
N PHE A 185 10.97 -1.59 -4.13
CA PHE A 185 12.29 -1.08 -4.54
C PHE A 185 12.27 -0.70 -6.00
N ALA A 186 12.99 0.36 -6.31
CA ALA A 186 13.10 0.93 -7.64
C ALA A 186 14.42 1.65 -7.82
N ASP A 187 14.89 1.73 -9.05
CA ASP A 187 15.92 2.69 -9.43
C ASP A 187 15.25 3.99 -9.86
N ILE A 188 15.55 5.06 -9.16
CA ILE A 188 14.97 6.39 -9.36
C ILE A 188 15.88 7.22 -10.25
N HIS A 189 15.31 7.84 -11.26
CA HIS A 189 16.01 8.66 -12.24
C HIS A 189 15.46 10.10 -12.23
N PRO A 190 15.88 10.96 -11.28
CA PRO A 190 15.47 12.35 -11.25
C PRO A 190 16.09 13.10 -12.44
N PRO A 191 15.41 14.09 -13.03
CA PRO A 191 15.95 14.81 -14.20
C PRO A 191 17.16 15.71 -13.88
N ALA A 192 17.29 16.14 -12.63
CA ALA A 192 18.30 17.12 -12.20
C ALA A 192 19.29 16.58 -11.14
N ALA A 193 19.27 15.27 -10.84
CA ALA A 193 20.14 14.65 -9.87
C ALA A 193 20.62 13.26 -10.34
N PRO A 194 21.70 12.71 -9.78
CA PRO A 194 22.13 11.35 -10.06
C PRO A 194 21.04 10.33 -9.71
N SER A 195 20.97 9.25 -10.48
CA SER A 195 20.09 8.13 -10.19
C SER A 195 20.50 7.44 -8.89
N PHE A 196 19.50 6.92 -8.15
CA PHE A 196 19.73 6.18 -6.92
C PHE A 196 18.74 5.03 -6.78
N ARG A 197 19.06 4.07 -5.94
CA ARG A 197 18.17 2.95 -5.61
C ARG A 197 17.45 3.23 -4.31
N GLU A 198 16.15 3.01 -4.32
CA GLU A 198 15.27 3.18 -3.16
C GLU A 198 14.67 1.86 -2.72
N PHE A 199 14.49 1.73 -1.39
CA PHE A 199 13.79 0.63 -0.76
C PHE A 199 12.74 1.21 0.18
N ALA A 200 11.49 0.81 0.01
CA ALA A 200 10.41 1.09 0.95
C ALA A 200 10.36 -0.02 2.00
N VAL A 201 10.48 0.34 3.27
CA VAL A 201 10.42 -0.59 4.40
C VAL A 201 9.28 -0.18 5.31
N PHE A 202 8.40 -1.13 5.63
CA PHE A 202 7.30 -0.91 6.56
C PHE A 202 7.62 -1.57 7.90
N PHE A 203 7.49 -0.83 8.97
CA PHE A 203 7.46 -1.35 10.33
C PHE A 203 6.00 -1.38 10.78
N HIS A 204 5.52 -2.54 11.16
CA HIS A 204 4.14 -2.75 11.53
C HIS A 204 4.07 -3.38 12.91
N ASP A 205 3.49 -2.66 13.86
CA ASP A 205 3.21 -3.14 15.20
C ASP A 205 1.81 -3.76 15.27
N GLU A 206 1.58 -4.57 16.30
CA GLU A 206 0.27 -5.17 16.60
C GLU A 206 -0.27 -6.06 15.47
N LEU A 207 0.61 -6.79 14.79
CA LEU A 207 0.19 -7.78 13.79
C LEU A 207 -0.50 -8.97 14.47
N GLU A 208 -1.62 -9.39 13.90
CA GLU A 208 -2.25 -10.65 14.23
C GLU A 208 -1.47 -11.80 13.61
N ILE A 209 -0.73 -12.55 14.41
CA ILE A 209 0.12 -13.63 13.94
C ILE A 209 -0.23 -14.95 14.65
N LYS A 210 -0.26 -16.02 13.86
CA LYS A 210 -0.18 -17.39 14.33
C LYS A 210 1.21 -17.95 14.04
N THR A 211 1.73 -18.77 14.93
CA THR A 211 2.97 -19.51 14.68
C THR A 211 2.78 -20.53 13.56
N GLY A 212 3.86 -21.09 13.04
CA GLY A 212 3.78 -22.16 12.04
C GLY A 212 2.99 -23.39 12.49
N ASP A 213 2.83 -23.60 13.80
CA ASP A 213 2.01 -24.66 14.40
C ASP A 213 0.55 -24.22 14.62
N GLY A 214 0.21 -22.96 14.32
CA GLY A 214 -1.14 -22.42 14.46
C GLY A 214 -1.47 -21.81 15.83
N ASP A 215 -0.52 -21.78 16.74
CA ASP A 215 -0.69 -21.21 18.08
C ASP A 215 -0.57 -19.68 18.05
N THR A 216 -1.20 -19.00 19.02
CA THR A 216 -0.96 -17.58 19.24
C THR A 216 0.37 -17.38 19.96
N PRO A 217 1.29 -16.56 19.45
CA PRO A 217 2.53 -16.24 20.14
C PRO A 217 2.25 -15.70 21.54
N THR A 218 2.99 -16.20 22.53
CA THR A 218 2.85 -15.77 23.92
C THR A 218 4.18 -15.28 24.45
N ASP A 219 4.14 -14.26 25.29
CA ASP A 219 5.29 -13.79 26.04
C ASP A 219 5.71 -14.91 27.03
N PRO A 220 6.97 -15.38 26.98
CA PRO A 220 7.43 -16.50 27.81
C PRO A 220 7.47 -16.18 29.32
N HIS A 221 7.43 -14.91 29.70
CA HIS A 221 7.48 -14.49 31.10
C HIS A 221 6.09 -14.29 31.71
N THR A 222 5.14 -13.84 30.90
CA THR A 222 3.78 -13.53 31.37
C THR A 222 2.75 -14.58 30.95
N GLY A 223 3.04 -15.38 29.91
CA GLY A 223 2.10 -16.32 29.32
C GLY A 223 0.91 -15.66 28.59
N LEU A 224 0.92 -14.35 28.45
CA LEU A 224 -0.12 -13.60 27.74
C LEU A 224 0.21 -13.55 26.23
N PRO A 225 -0.80 -13.37 25.37
CA PRO A 225 -0.56 -13.09 23.97
C PRO A 225 0.45 -11.96 23.81
N SER A 226 1.48 -12.16 22.99
CA SER A 226 2.45 -11.13 22.72
C SER A 226 2.07 -10.38 21.46
N SER A 227 2.13 -9.04 21.52
CA SER A 227 2.09 -8.24 20.31
C SER A 227 3.33 -8.54 19.46
N THR A 228 3.14 -8.68 18.17
CA THR A 228 4.23 -9.00 17.26
C THR A 228 4.46 -7.85 16.32
N THR A 229 5.72 -7.40 16.26
CA THR A 229 6.16 -6.42 15.28
C THR A 229 6.67 -7.12 14.04
N GLY A 230 6.13 -6.78 12.88
CA GLY A 230 6.62 -7.22 11.59
C GLY A 230 7.47 -6.14 10.93
N ILE A 231 8.60 -6.56 10.36
CA ILE A 231 9.27 -5.74 9.34
C ILE A 231 8.79 -6.30 8.01
N SER A 232 8.09 -5.46 7.26
CA SER A 232 7.54 -5.91 6.03
C SER A 232 8.67 -6.29 5.10
N TYR A 233 8.82 -7.57 5.02
CA TYR A 233 8.80 -8.11 3.70
C TYR A 233 10.18 -8.13 3.09
N ARG A 234 10.58 -9.32 2.93
CA ARG A 234 11.76 -9.64 2.16
C ARG A 234 11.76 -8.90 0.83
N ALA A 235 12.78 -8.09 0.65
CA ALA A 235 13.22 -7.70 -0.67
C ALA A 235 13.74 -8.94 -1.40
#